data_4b796467abeb94810f01c187fc6f6ace
#
_entry.id   4b796467abeb94810f01c187fc6f6ace
#
_cell.length_a   1.000
_cell.length_b   1.000
_cell.length_c   1.000
_cell.angle_alpha   90.00
_cell.angle_beta   90.00
_cell.angle_gamma   90.00
#
_symmetry.space_group_name_H-M   'P 1'
#
loop_
_entity.id
_entity.type
_entity.pdbx_description
1 polymer ?
#
loop_
_entity_poly.entity_id
_entity_poly.type
_entity_poly.pdbx_seq_one_letter_code
_entity_poly.pdbx_strand_id
1 'polypeptide(L)'
;MSVTVIVSLKVSDFDQWKATFDSHAPAREAAGINAAGHRNLDDEGNAVAIGTAPSKEAFIAFFTAPDMKEVQAKAGVMGPPEVTFLENA
;
A
#
# COMPACT_ATOMS: atom_id res chain seq x y z
N MET A 1 -17.98 -8.97 1.56
CA MET A 1 -17.29 -9.31 0.29
C MET A 1 -15.97 -8.56 0.22
N SER A 2 -14.88 -9.26 -0.02
CA SER A 2 -13.57 -8.61 -0.09
C SER A 2 -13.17 -8.31 -1.53
N VAL A 3 -12.27 -7.34 -1.69
CA VAL A 3 -11.69 -7.01 -2.97
C VAL A 3 -10.17 -7.18 -2.89
N THR A 4 -9.54 -7.47 -4.03
CA THR A 4 -8.09 -7.49 -4.11
C THR A 4 -7.60 -6.12 -4.54
N VAL A 5 -6.55 -5.63 -3.90
CA VAL A 5 -5.99 -4.31 -4.16
C VAL A 5 -4.52 -4.45 -4.53
N ILE A 6 -4.12 -3.77 -5.59
CA ILE A 6 -2.73 -3.68 -6.00
C ILE A 6 -2.34 -2.22 -5.99
N VAL A 7 -1.30 -1.87 -5.22
CA VAL A 7 -0.78 -0.51 -5.14
C VAL A 7 0.65 -0.52 -5.64
N SER A 8 0.90 0.20 -6.72
CA SER A 8 2.23 0.35 -7.29
C SER A 8 2.77 1.74 -6.99
N LEU A 9 3.96 1.80 -6.42
CA LEU A 9 4.56 3.04 -5.93
C LEU A 9 5.98 3.20 -6.45
N LYS A 10 6.36 4.44 -6.75
CA LYS A 10 7.78 4.78 -6.93
C LYS A 10 8.35 5.18 -5.58
N VAL A 11 9.48 4.58 -5.23
CA VAL A 11 10.14 4.84 -3.94
C VAL A 11 11.60 5.17 -4.17
N SER A 12 12.16 6.04 -3.31
CA SER A 12 13.57 6.39 -3.35
C SER A 12 14.46 5.28 -2.80
N ASP A 13 13.93 4.48 -1.86
CA ASP A 13 14.65 3.39 -1.21
C ASP A 13 13.64 2.33 -0.79
N PHE A 14 13.73 1.15 -1.38
CA PHE A 14 12.79 0.07 -1.09
C PHE A 14 12.85 -0.36 0.38
N ASP A 15 14.04 -0.48 0.94
CA ASP A 15 14.18 -0.94 2.34
C ASP A 15 13.54 0.03 3.31
N GLN A 16 13.67 1.33 3.06
CA GLN A 16 12.99 2.36 3.85
C GLN A 16 11.47 2.23 3.72
N TRP A 17 10.98 2.05 2.50
CA TRP A 17 9.55 1.86 2.27
C TRP A 17 9.03 0.61 2.97
N LYS A 18 9.77 -0.50 2.85
CA LYS A 18 9.36 -1.78 3.44
C LYS A 18 9.29 -1.70 4.96
N ALA A 19 10.29 -1.06 5.59
CA ALA A 19 10.29 -0.88 7.04
C ALA A 19 9.09 -0.06 7.50
N THR A 20 8.76 1.03 6.80
CA THR A 20 7.60 1.86 7.11
C THR A 20 6.30 1.10 6.86
N PHE A 21 6.22 0.38 5.75
CA PHE A 21 5.07 -0.45 5.42
C PHE A 21 4.80 -1.49 6.52
N ASP A 22 5.85 -2.19 6.97
CA ASP A 22 5.72 -3.21 8.02
C ASP A 22 5.29 -2.59 9.35
N SER A 23 5.81 -1.41 9.69
CA SER A 23 5.43 -0.73 10.93
C SER A 23 3.96 -0.32 10.96
N HIS A 24 3.33 -0.24 9.79
CA HIS A 24 1.92 0.14 9.65
C HIS A 24 0.97 -1.07 9.60
N ALA A 25 1.49 -2.29 9.73
CA ALA A 25 0.68 -3.50 9.69
C ALA A 25 -0.46 -3.51 10.71
N PRO A 26 -0.26 -3.08 11.98
CA PRO A 26 -1.38 -3.06 12.94
C PRO A 26 -2.53 -2.16 12.50
N ALA A 27 -2.24 -1.00 11.90
CA ALA A 27 -3.26 -0.09 11.40
C ALA A 27 -4.06 -0.71 10.24
N ARG A 28 -3.36 -1.43 9.33
CA ARG A 28 -4.03 -2.13 8.25
C ARG A 28 -4.94 -3.23 8.77
N GLU A 29 -4.45 -4.02 9.71
CA GLU A 29 -5.24 -5.11 10.32
C GLU A 29 -6.49 -4.56 11.00
N ALA A 30 -6.38 -3.45 11.70
CA ALA A 30 -7.53 -2.81 12.35
C ALA A 30 -8.57 -2.35 11.32
N ALA A 31 -8.15 -2.02 10.10
CA ALA A 31 -9.05 -1.64 9.02
C ALA A 31 -9.53 -2.84 8.18
N GLY A 32 -9.13 -4.06 8.54
CA GLY A 32 -9.50 -5.27 7.80
C GLY A 32 -8.70 -5.45 6.51
N ILE A 33 -7.57 -4.77 6.37
CA ILE A 33 -6.73 -4.83 5.18
C ILE A 33 -5.56 -5.77 5.43
N ASN A 34 -5.40 -6.77 4.56
CA ASN A 34 -4.27 -7.69 4.59
C ASN A 34 -3.46 -7.49 3.32
N ALA A 35 -2.21 -7.06 3.48
CA ALA A 35 -1.36 -6.77 2.32
C ALA A 35 0.08 -7.19 2.58
N ALA A 36 0.78 -7.51 1.50
CA ALA A 36 2.20 -7.83 1.52
C ALA A 36 2.94 -6.91 0.57
N GLY A 37 4.14 -6.49 0.95
CA GLY A 37 4.98 -5.63 0.13
C GLY A 37 5.93 -6.45 -0.72
N HIS A 38 6.13 -6.02 -1.96
CA HIS A 38 6.99 -6.68 -2.93
C HIS A 38 7.89 -5.67 -3.63
N ARG A 39 9.09 -6.11 -3.99
CA ARG A 39 10.00 -5.34 -4.84
C ARG A 39 9.84 -5.82 -6.27
N ASN A 40 9.79 -4.88 -7.21
CA ASN A 40 9.83 -5.22 -8.61
C ASN A 40 11.24 -5.70 -8.97
N LEU A 41 11.37 -6.92 -9.49
CA LEU A 41 12.68 -7.50 -9.83
C LEU A 41 13.39 -6.72 -10.95
N ASP A 42 12.63 -6.07 -11.80
CA ASP A 42 13.17 -5.36 -12.97
C ASP A 42 13.30 -3.85 -12.73
N ASP A 43 12.83 -3.34 -11.59
CA ASP A 43 12.86 -1.92 -11.26
C ASP A 43 12.96 -1.75 -9.75
N GLU A 44 14.17 -1.47 -9.27
CA GLU A 44 14.44 -1.31 -7.83
C GLU A 44 13.69 -0.14 -7.19
N GLY A 45 13.30 0.84 -7.98
CA GLY A 45 12.54 2.00 -7.51
C GLY A 45 11.03 1.78 -7.48
N ASN A 46 10.55 0.55 -7.76
CA ASN A 46 9.13 0.25 -7.76
C ASN A 46 8.78 -0.73 -6.64
N ALA A 47 7.95 -0.27 -5.72
CA ALA A 47 7.40 -1.11 -4.65
C ALA A 47 5.94 -1.41 -4.97
N VAL A 48 5.52 -2.65 -4.75
CA VAL A 48 4.14 -3.08 -5.02
C VAL A 48 3.57 -3.73 -3.78
N ALA A 49 2.44 -3.24 -3.31
CA ALA A 49 1.69 -3.88 -2.25
C ALA A 49 0.48 -4.60 -2.86
N ILE A 50 0.32 -5.86 -2.52
CA ILE A 50 -0.80 -6.66 -2.99
C ILE A 50 -1.53 -7.23 -1.79
N GLY A 51 -2.85 -7.08 -1.77
CA GLY A 51 -3.61 -7.58 -0.64
C GLY A 51 -5.10 -7.53 -0.86
N THR A 52 -5.82 -7.68 0.23
CA THR A 52 -7.28 -7.65 0.24
C THR A 52 -7.80 -6.60 1.21
N ALA A 53 -8.97 -6.07 0.91
CA ALA A 53 -9.67 -5.11 1.76
C ALA A 53 -11.16 -5.50 1.83
N PRO A 54 -11.90 -5.03 2.86
CA PRO A 54 -13.32 -5.34 2.97
C PRO A 54 -14.13 -4.81 1.80
N SER A 55 -13.75 -3.63 1.29
CA SER A 55 -14.40 -2.98 0.15
C SER A 55 -13.46 -1.94 -0.44
N LYS A 56 -13.78 -1.49 -1.65
CA LYS A 56 -13.06 -0.39 -2.30
C LYS A 56 -13.13 0.87 -1.45
N GLU A 57 -14.32 1.20 -0.94
CA GLU A 57 -14.56 2.39 -0.13
C GLU A 57 -13.75 2.36 1.17
N ALA A 58 -13.69 1.20 1.83
CA ALA A 58 -12.92 1.03 3.06
C ALA A 58 -11.42 1.26 2.80
N PHE A 59 -10.90 0.75 1.68
CA PHE A 59 -9.51 0.95 1.31
C PHE A 59 -9.23 2.42 1.00
N ILE A 60 -10.09 3.07 0.23
CA ILE A 60 -9.92 4.48 -0.11
C ILE A 60 -9.91 5.34 1.15
N ALA A 61 -10.84 5.08 2.09
CA ALA A 61 -10.88 5.81 3.36
C ALA A 61 -9.58 5.65 4.16
N PHE A 62 -9.03 4.45 4.21
CA PHE A 62 -7.77 4.18 4.89
C PHE A 62 -6.60 4.89 4.18
N PHE A 63 -6.53 4.74 2.86
CA PHE A 63 -5.39 5.21 2.06
C PHE A 63 -5.34 6.73 1.93
N THR A 64 -6.49 7.40 2.04
CA THR A 64 -6.59 8.85 1.94
C THR A 64 -6.71 9.54 3.30
N ALA A 65 -6.56 8.80 4.40
CA ALA A 65 -6.56 9.38 5.74
C ALA A 65 -5.45 10.44 5.87
N PRO A 66 -5.66 11.52 6.65
CA PRO A 66 -4.68 12.60 6.72
C PRO A 66 -3.26 12.19 7.11
N ASP A 67 -3.12 11.25 8.03
CA ASP A 67 -1.81 10.75 8.47
C ASP A 67 -1.12 9.88 7.42
N MET A 68 -1.83 9.40 6.42
CA MET A 68 -1.21 8.58 5.37
C MET A 68 -0.21 9.38 4.53
N LYS A 69 -0.42 10.68 4.36
CA LYS A 69 0.54 11.55 3.66
C LYS A 69 1.88 11.57 4.37
N GLU A 70 1.88 11.64 5.69
CA GLU A 70 3.11 11.63 6.48
C GLU A 70 3.79 10.26 6.40
N VAL A 71 3.01 9.19 6.43
CA VAL A 71 3.53 7.83 6.32
C VAL A 71 4.22 7.64 4.97
N GLN A 72 3.60 8.09 3.89
CA GLN A 72 4.18 7.99 2.56
C GLN A 72 5.45 8.82 2.42
N ALA A 73 5.48 10.02 3.00
CA ALA A 73 6.68 10.85 3.00
C ALA A 73 7.83 10.17 3.72
N LYS A 74 7.58 9.58 4.89
CA LYS A 74 8.58 8.82 5.64
C LYS A 74 9.06 7.59 4.89
N ALA A 75 8.18 6.98 4.10
CA ALA A 75 8.49 5.79 3.33
C ALA A 75 9.30 6.11 2.05
N GLY A 76 9.47 7.37 1.71
CA GLY A 76 10.20 7.76 0.51
C GLY A 76 9.41 7.58 -0.77
N VAL A 77 8.09 7.65 -0.70
CA VAL A 77 7.23 7.53 -1.88
C VAL A 77 7.37 8.77 -2.76
N MET A 78 7.63 8.56 -4.04
CA MET A 78 7.78 9.61 -5.05
C MET A 78 6.60 9.57 -6.02
N GLY A 79 5.83 10.65 -6.06
CA GLY A 79 4.70 10.78 -6.96
C GLY A 79 3.46 10.02 -6.52
N PRO A 80 2.36 10.13 -7.28
CA PRO A 80 1.10 9.49 -6.92
C PRO A 80 1.17 7.97 -7.14
N PRO A 81 0.58 7.18 -6.23
CA PRO A 81 0.52 5.73 -6.40
C PRO A 81 -0.49 5.33 -7.47
N GLU A 82 -0.24 4.20 -8.12
CA GLU A 82 -1.21 3.57 -8.99
C GLU A 82 -1.95 2.50 -8.19
N VAL A 83 -3.25 2.62 -8.10
CA VAL A 83 -4.09 1.69 -7.34
C VAL A 83 -5.05 0.98 -8.28
N THR A 84 -5.06 -0.34 -8.19
CA THR A 84 -5.97 -1.19 -8.96
C THR A 84 -6.83 -2.00 -8.01
N PHE A 85 -8.13 -1.96 -8.22
CA PHE A 85 -9.08 -2.76 -7.45
C PHE A 85 -9.59 -3.88 -8.32
N LEU A 86 -9.53 -5.11 -7.79
CA LEU A 86 -9.97 -6.30 -8.50
C LEU A 86 -11.11 -6.96 -7.74
N GLU A 87 -12.11 -7.37 -8.47
CA GLU A 87 -13.21 -8.15 -7.92
C GLU A 87 -12.77 -9.59 -7.76
N ASN A 88 -13.03 -10.16 -6.57
CA ASN A 88 -12.74 -11.58 -6.34
C ASN A 88 -13.87 -12.42 -6.97
N ALA A 89 -13.56 -13.05 -8.08
CA ALA A 89 -14.53 -13.83 -8.83
C ALA A 89 -14.65 -15.28 -8.31
#